data_d4393fc10406cef3dbb2e6df780a8f48
#
_entry.id   d4393fc10406cef3dbb2e6df780a8f48
#
_cell.length_a   1.000
_cell.length_b   1.000
_cell.length_c   1.000
_cell.angle_alpha   90.00
_cell.angle_beta   90.00
_cell.angle_gamma   90.00
#
_symmetry.space_group_name_H-M   'P 1'
#
loop_
_entity.id
_entity.type
_entity.pdbx_description
1 polymer ?
#
loop_
_entity_poly.entity_id
_entity_poly.type
_entity_poly.pdbx_seq_one_letter_code
_entity_poly.pdbx_strand_id
1 'polypeptide(L)'
;MANDIARAMSRLKHRDIRTRRRAVRTLFENDDPSVLDAFKPLLDDEDGWFVSKALDAYRMWGIVAGPEAVATLLQHRNLDVRRAGANLLSPLGDSGLDLSLMALDDEDGVVQRKAAKALLRFEQEDVALRLIRHANTGVRTTGVHHRALPEAQLRRALKDDHEHVREAALEVVLKEGMELNMEAFLPFLEANLQTVNILIWVAKHHPDGLAELTARLEPRHMKAVSDHL
;
A
#
# COMPACT_ATOMS: atom_id res chain seq x y z
N MET A 1 -2.57 7.83 -39.99
CA MET A 1 -2.44 7.75 -38.51
C MET A 1 -3.29 8.80 -37.78
N ALA A 2 -3.04 10.10 -37.80
CA ALA A 2 -3.87 11.08 -37.07
C ALA A 2 -5.38 11.03 -37.43
N ASN A 3 -5.72 10.86 -38.70
CA ASN A 3 -7.10 10.75 -39.16
C ASN A 3 -7.79 9.45 -38.67
N ASP A 4 -7.06 8.37 -38.52
CA ASP A 4 -7.58 7.07 -38.07
C ASP A 4 -7.88 7.11 -36.56
N ILE A 5 -7.01 7.75 -35.76
CA ILE A 5 -7.21 7.98 -34.32
C ILE A 5 -8.47 8.84 -34.11
N ALA A 6 -8.57 10.00 -34.74
CA ALA A 6 -9.74 10.88 -34.62
C ALA A 6 -11.05 10.17 -35.01
N ARG A 7 -11.00 9.36 -36.09
CA ARG A 7 -12.14 8.55 -36.51
C ARG A 7 -12.47 7.44 -35.54
N ALA A 8 -11.48 6.80 -34.91
CA ALA A 8 -11.70 5.79 -33.88
C ALA A 8 -12.31 6.43 -32.62
N MET A 9 -11.79 7.56 -32.15
CA MET A 9 -12.35 8.30 -31.00
C MET A 9 -13.84 8.65 -31.20
N SER A 10 -14.23 9.17 -32.38
CA SER A 10 -15.62 9.48 -32.70
C SER A 10 -16.52 8.23 -32.69
N ARG A 11 -15.98 7.07 -33.03
CA ARG A 11 -16.70 5.79 -33.08
C ARG A 11 -16.88 5.12 -31.72
N LEU A 12 -16.18 5.54 -30.66
CA LEU A 12 -16.42 5.04 -29.31
C LEU A 12 -17.86 5.27 -28.81
N LYS A 13 -18.53 6.29 -29.33
CA LYS A 13 -19.93 6.62 -29.02
C LYS A 13 -20.95 6.06 -30.04
N HIS A 14 -20.51 5.19 -30.94
CA HIS A 14 -21.41 4.64 -31.97
C HIS A 14 -22.44 3.68 -31.36
N ARG A 15 -23.68 3.68 -31.89
CA ARG A 15 -24.78 2.81 -31.43
C ARG A 15 -24.50 1.30 -31.59
N ASP A 16 -23.74 0.92 -32.61
CA ASP A 16 -23.39 -0.47 -32.89
C ASP A 16 -22.15 -0.87 -32.07
N ILE A 17 -22.32 -1.91 -31.26
CA ILE A 17 -21.28 -2.42 -30.34
C ILE A 17 -20.05 -2.95 -31.08
N ARG A 18 -20.22 -3.55 -32.25
CA ARG A 18 -19.07 -4.07 -33.05
C ARG A 18 -18.20 -2.93 -33.53
N THR A 19 -18.83 -1.81 -33.94
CA THR A 19 -18.14 -0.59 -34.35
C THR A 19 -17.37 0.03 -33.18
N ARG A 20 -17.98 0.10 -32.00
CA ARG A 20 -17.33 0.58 -30.76
C ARG A 20 -16.12 -0.30 -30.40
N ARG A 21 -16.28 -1.64 -30.39
CA ARG A 21 -15.18 -2.57 -30.08
C ARG A 21 -14.02 -2.48 -31.07
N ARG A 22 -14.31 -2.26 -32.38
CA ARG A 22 -13.29 -2.02 -33.37
C ARG A 22 -12.54 -0.70 -33.12
N ALA A 23 -13.25 0.36 -32.74
CA ALA A 23 -12.64 1.65 -32.39
C ALA A 23 -11.66 1.51 -31.20
N VAL A 24 -12.06 0.81 -30.14
CA VAL A 24 -11.18 0.52 -29.00
C VAL A 24 -9.89 -0.20 -29.47
N ARG A 25 -10.01 -1.26 -30.28
CA ARG A 25 -8.83 -1.96 -30.81
C ARG A 25 -7.90 -1.03 -31.58
N THR A 26 -8.45 -0.22 -32.50
CA THR A 26 -7.66 0.74 -33.28
C THR A 26 -6.91 1.73 -32.39
N LEU A 27 -7.51 2.19 -31.27
CA LEU A 27 -6.83 3.08 -30.34
C LEU A 27 -5.68 2.39 -29.61
N PHE A 28 -5.87 1.14 -29.16
CA PHE A 28 -4.78 0.36 -28.55
C PHE A 28 -3.66 0.02 -29.54
N GLU A 29 -4.00 -0.30 -30.81
CA GLU A 29 -3.01 -0.59 -31.87
C GLU A 29 -2.11 0.63 -32.21
N ASN A 30 -2.63 1.85 -32.00
CA ASN A 30 -1.83 3.07 -32.22
C ASN A 30 -0.94 3.42 -31.02
N ASP A 31 -1.20 2.85 -29.83
CA ASP A 31 -0.44 3.03 -28.58
C ASP A 31 -0.10 4.51 -28.27
N ASP A 32 -1.10 5.39 -28.36
CA ASP A 32 -0.94 6.82 -28.16
C ASP A 32 -1.60 7.26 -26.83
N PRO A 33 -0.80 7.63 -25.79
CA PRO A 33 -1.34 8.09 -24.51
C PRO A 33 -2.27 9.31 -24.60
N SER A 34 -2.15 10.13 -25.64
CA SER A 34 -2.97 11.33 -25.82
C SER A 34 -4.46 11.03 -26.02
N VAL A 35 -4.80 9.78 -26.35
CA VAL A 35 -6.21 9.35 -26.52
C VAL A 35 -6.88 8.92 -25.21
N LEU A 36 -6.18 8.92 -24.08
CA LEU A 36 -6.69 8.39 -22.82
C LEU A 36 -8.01 9.03 -22.40
N ASP A 37 -8.17 10.33 -22.58
CA ASP A 37 -9.41 11.04 -22.25
C ASP A 37 -10.64 10.50 -22.99
N ALA A 38 -10.46 9.91 -24.17
CA ALA A 38 -11.56 9.29 -24.89
C ALA A 38 -12.08 8.01 -24.21
N PHE A 39 -11.30 7.39 -23.34
CA PHE A 39 -11.70 6.21 -22.55
C PHE A 39 -12.44 6.58 -21.26
N LYS A 40 -12.34 7.82 -20.78
CA LYS A 40 -13.01 8.25 -19.54
C LYS A 40 -14.52 7.96 -19.51
N PRO A 41 -15.32 8.24 -20.55
CA PRO A 41 -16.74 7.90 -20.55
C PRO A 41 -17.02 6.40 -20.50
N LEU A 42 -16.06 5.55 -20.92
CA LEU A 42 -16.20 4.09 -20.91
C LEU A 42 -16.05 3.49 -19.52
N LEU A 43 -15.57 4.24 -18.52
CA LEU A 43 -15.53 3.81 -17.11
C LEU A 43 -16.94 3.65 -16.52
N ASP A 44 -17.94 4.33 -17.10
CA ASP A 44 -19.35 4.26 -16.72
C ASP A 44 -20.21 3.49 -17.73
N ASP A 45 -19.59 2.73 -18.64
CA ASP A 45 -20.33 2.01 -19.67
C ASP A 45 -21.15 0.84 -19.10
N GLU A 46 -22.35 0.61 -19.62
CA GLU A 46 -23.21 -0.51 -19.21
C GLU A 46 -22.61 -1.88 -19.57
N ASP A 47 -21.82 -1.95 -20.66
CA ASP A 47 -21.09 -3.16 -21.05
C ASP A 47 -19.74 -3.20 -20.32
N GLY A 48 -19.61 -4.12 -19.34
CA GLY A 48 -18.40 -4.34 -18.56
C GLY A 48 -17.13 -4.57 -19.40
N TRP A 49 -17.26 -4.99 -20.67
CA TRP A 49 -16.11 -5.11 -21.55
C TRP A 49 -15.46 -3.74 -21.83
N PHE A 50 -16.28 -2.68 -22.02
CA PHE A 50 -15.74 -1.33 -22.23
C PHE A 50 -15.14 -0.77 -20.95
N VAL A 51 -15.77 -1.00 -19.80
CA VAL A 51 -15.18 -0.64 -18.49
C VAL A 51 -13.81 -1.29 -18.32
N SER A 52 -13.71 -2.59 -18.59
CA SER A 52 -12.43 -3.32 -18.53
C SER A 52 -11.39 -2.71 -19.46
N LYS A 53 -11.77 -2.36 -20.69
CA LYS A 53 -10.85 -1.75 -21.66
C LYS A 53 -10.45 -0.32 -21.30
N ALA A 54 -11.35 0.45 -20.69
CA ALA A 54 -10.98 1.75 -20.12
C ALA A 54 -9.93 1.57 -19.02
N LEU A 55 -10.15 0.64 -18.08
CA LEU A 55 -9.16 0.36 -17.03
C LEU A 55 -7.81 -0.12 -17.60
N ASP A 56 -7.82 -0.93 -18.67
CA ASP A 56 -6.60 -1.34 -19.36
C ASP A 56 -5.86 -0.13 -19.96
N ALA A 57 -6.59 0.81 -20.59
CA ALA A 57 -6.01 2.04 -21.11
C ALA A 57 -5.37 2.91 -20.01
N TYR A 58 -6.04 3.06 -18.87
CA TYR A 58 -5.50 3.79 -17.72
C TYR A 58 -4.26 3.09 -17.12
N ARG A 59 -4.23 1.75 -17.05
CA ARG A 59 -3.03 1.02 -16.62
C ARG A 59 -1.85 1.23 -17.56
N MET A 60 -2.11 1.30 -18.86
CA MET A 60 -1.09 1.42 -19.90
C MET A 60 -0.54 2.85 -20.00
N TRP A 61 -1.42 3.83 -20.01
CA TRP A 61 -1.09 5.22 -20.31
C TRP A 61 -1.26 6.20 -19.14
N GLY A 62 -1.96 5.81 -18.07
CA GLY A 62 -2.34 6.72 -16.99
C GLY A 62 -1.15 7.40 -16.30
N ILE A 63 -0.03 6.69 -16.16
CA ILE A 63 1.18 7.27 -15.56
C ILE A 63 1.81 8.31 -16.48
N VAL A 64 1.85 8.03 -17.77
CA VAL A 64 2.39 8.98 -18.80
C VAL A 64 1.47 10.20 -18.94
N ALA A 65 0.16 9.99 -18.84
CA ALA A 65 -0.83 11.07 -18.86
C ALA A 65 -0.82 11.93 -17.58
N GLY A 66 -0.22 11.42 -16.49
CA GLY A 66 0.03 12.18 -15.28
C GLY A 66 -1.04 12.04 -14.17
N PRO A 67 -0.88 12.82 -13.08
CA PRO A 67 -1.71 12.69 -11.87
C PRO A 67 -3.20 12.89 -12.13
N GLU A 68 -3.59 13.75 -13.04
CA GLU A 68 -4.98 14.04 -13.42
C GLU A 68 -5.73 12.78 -13.90
N ALA A 69 -5.03 11.95 -14.67
CA ALA A 69 -5.60 10.68 -15.14
C ALA A 69 -5.86 9.74 -13.96
N VAL A 70 -4.93 9.63 -13.03
CA VAL A 70 -5.08 8.78 -11.84
C VAL A 70 -6.16 9.34 -10.91
N ALA A 71 -6.24 10.67 -10.74
CA ALA A 71 -7.31 11.34 -9.99
C ALA A 71 -8.70 10.99 -10.53
N THR A 72 -8.85 10.91 -11.86
CA THR A 72 -10.09 10.48 -12.51
C THR A 72 -10.58 9.11 -12.01
N LEU A 73 -9.66 8.16 -11.83
CA LEU A 73 -10.00 6.83 -11.29
C LEU A 73 -10.30 6.89 -9.80
N LEU A 74 -9.47 7.59 -9.01
CA LEU A 74 -9.61 7.64 -7.54
C LEU A 74 -10.90 8.32 -7.08
N GLN A 75 -11.41 9.27 -7.84
CA GLN A 75 -12.65 10.00 -7.54
C GLN A 75 -13.89 9.33 -8.13
N HIS A 76 -13.76 8.15 -8.72
CA HIS A 76 -14.87 7.50 -9.38
C HIS A 76 -15.84 6.86 -8.38
N ARG A 77 -17.15 6.91 -8.67
CA ARG A 77 -18.20 6.30 -7.82
C ARG A 77 -18.09 4.77 -7.68
N ASN A 78 -17.57 4.11 -8.72
CA ASN A 78 -17.39 2.65 -8.71
C ASN A 78 -16.11 2.27 -7.98
N LEU A 79 -16.25 1.40 -6.97
CA LEU A 79 -15.16 0.94 -6.12
C LEU A 79 -14.02 0.26 -6.90
N ASP A 80 -14.35 -0.58 -7.89
CA ASP A 80 -13.32 -1.29 -8.66
C ASP A 80 -12.47 -0.33 -9.50
N VAL A 81 -13.07 0.78 -9.96
CA VAL A 81 -12.37 1.85 -10.65
C VAL A 81 -11.45 2.60 -9.67
N ARG A 82 -11.91 2.93 -8.45
CA ARG A 82 -11.06 3.55 -7.41
C ARG A 82 -9.88 2.64 -7.03
N ARG A 83 -10.11 1.34 -6.86
CA ARG A 83 -9.05 0.36 -6.60
C ARG A 83 -8.04 0.27 -7.74
N ALA A 84 -8.49 0.38 -8.99
CA ALA A 84 -7.59 0.45 -10.14
C ALA A 84 -6.72 1.72 -10.09
N GLY A 85 -7.30 2.88 -9.76
CA GLY A 85 -6.57 4.13 -9.53
C GLY A 85 -5.53 4.01 -8.42
N ALA A 86 -5.90 3.39 -7.30
CA ALA A 86 -5.00 3.18 -6.16
C ALA A 86 -3.76 2.33 -6.51
N ASN A 87 -3.86 1.41 -7.47
CA ASN A 87 -2.71 0.65 -7.97
C ASN A 87 -1.70 1.51 -8.75
N LEU A 88 -2.11 2.68 -9.23
CA LEU A 88 -1.27 3.61 -9.98
C LEU A 88 -0.56 4.64 -9.08
N LEU A 89 -0.92 4.74 -7.79
CA LEU A 89 -0.33 5.72 -6.87
C LEU A 89 1.19 5.55 -6.71
N SER A 90 1.66 4.33 -6.43
CA SER A 90 3.11 4.08 -6.27
C SER A 90 3.91 4.36 -7.56
N PRO A 91 3.44 3.95 -8.77
CA PRO A 91 4.10 4.29 -10.02
C PRO A 91 4.15 5.78 -10.35
N LEU A 92 3.24 6.63 -9.85
CA LEU A 92 3.27 8.09 -10.05
C LEU A 92 4.52 8.75 -9.49
N GLY A 93 5.22 8.10 -8.58
CA GLY A 93 6.39 8.69 -7.96
C GLY A 93 6.05 9.94 -7.14
N ASP A 94 6.89 10.97 -7.25
CA ASP A 94 6.76 12.19 -6.44
C ASP A 94 5.49 12.98 -6.75
N SER A 95 5.00 12.90 -7.98
CA SER A 95 3.74 13.54 -8.36
C SER A 95 2.48 12.89 -7.74
N GLY A 96 2.64 11.75 -7.06
CA GLY A 96 1.55 11.02 -6.42
C GLY A 96 1.26 11.39 -4.97
N LEU A 97 2.01 12.33 -4.36
CA LEU A 97 1.87 12.66 -2.94
C LEU A 97 0.45 13.09 -2.57
N ASP A 98 -0.06 14.13 -3.20
CA ASP A 98 -1.39 14.69 -2.86
C ASP A 98 -2.52 13.68 -3.10
N LEU A 99 -2.43 12.92 -4.20
CA LEU A 99 -3.41 11.88 -4.51
C LEU A 99 -3.34 10.72 -3.50
N SER A 100 -2.15 10.37 -3.04
CA SER A 100 -1.98 9.33 -2.02
C SER A 100 -2.52 9.81 -0.66
N LEU A 101 -2.30 11.07 -0.30
CA LEU A 101 -2.87 11.66 0.91
C LEU A 101 -4.41 11.72 0.85
N MET A 102 -4.97 12.07 -0.30
CA MET A 102 -6.42 12.05 -0.52
C MET A 102 -6.99 10.61 -0.43
N ALA A 103 -6.31 9.64 -1.03
CA ALA A 103 -6.76 8.26 -1.07
C ALA A 103 -6.67 7.54 0.30
N LEU A 104 -5.96 8.10 1.29
CA LEU A 104 -6.03 7.61 2.68
C LEU A 104 -7.43 7.81 3.27
N ASP A 105 -8.18 8.81 2.81
CA ASP A 105 -9.52 9.12 3.33
C ASP A 105 -10.64 8.38 2.54
N ASP A 106 -10.29 7.48 1.61
CA ASP A 106 -11.27 6.65 0.91
C ASP A 106 -12.01 5.72 1.89
N GLU A 107 -13.28 5.43 1.64
CA GLU A 107 -14.07 4.50 2.45
C GLU A 107 -13.58 3.04 2.34
N ASP A 108 -12.87 2.68 1.27
CA ASP A 108 -12.37 1.33 1.03
C ASP A 108 -10.97 1.11 1.59
N GLY A 109 -10.85 0.14 2.51
CA GLY A 109 -9.59 -0.20 3.14
C GLY A 109 -8.49 -0.71 2.19
N VAL A 110 -8.82 -1.18 0.98
CA VAL A 110 -7.82 -1.58 -0.03
C VAL A 110 -7.20 -0.33 -0.64
N VAL A 111 -8.03 0.67 -0.99
CA VAL A 111 -7.57 1.97 -1.49
C VAL A 111 -6.66 2.63 -0.46
N GLN A 112 -7.09 2.69 0.82
CA GLN A 112 -6.31 3.25 1.92
C GLN A 112 -4.93 2.58 2.07
N ARG A 113 -4.87 1.24 2.05
CA ARG A 113 -3.58 0.51 2.16
C ARG A 113 -2.66 0.72 0.96
N LYS A 114 -3.21 0.85 -0.25
CA LYS A 114 -2.42 1.17 -1.45
C LYS A 114 -1.85 2.58 -1.37
N ALA A 115 -2.64 3.53 -0.90
CA ALA A 115 -2.21 4.90 -0.63
C ALA A 115 -1.08 4.94 0.41
N ALA A 116 -1.26 4.25 1.55
CA ALA A 116 -0.22 4.15 2.58
C ALA A 116 1.09 3.60 2.02
N LYS A 117 1.03 2.54 1.19
CA LYS A 117 2.22 1.97 0.54
C LYS A 117 2.92 2.96 -0.39
N ALA A 118 2.14 3.76 -1.14
CA ALA A 118 2.70 4.79 -2.01
C ALA A 118 3.39 5.90 -1.21
N LEU A 119 2.88 6.21 -0.02
CA LEU A 119 3.39 7.25 0.86
C LEU A 119 4.73 6.90 1.55
N LEU A 120 5.12 5.63 1.62
CA LEU A 120 6.39 5.22 2.24
C LEU A 120 7.65 5.81 1.58
N ARG A 121 7.54 6.28 0.35
CA ARG A 121 8.66 6.90 -0.37
C ARG A 121 8.95 8.34 0.07
N PHE A 122 7.98 9.02 0.69
CA PHE A 122 8.07 10.43 1.06
C PHE A 122 8.62 10.54 2.47
N GLU A 123 9.85 11.02 2.62
CA GLU A 123 10.56 11.12 3.91
C GLU A 123 10.10 12.36 4.71
N GLN A 124 8.80 12.46 4.98
CA GLN A 124 8.17 13.57 5.70
C GLN A 124 7.55 13.04 7.00
N GLU A 125 7.85 13.70 8.12
CA GLU A 125 7.37 13.28 9.44
C GLU A 125 5.84 13.38 9.56
N ASP A 126 5.23 14.40 9.00
CA ASP A 126 3.77 14.58 9.00
C ASP A 126 3.04 13.45 8.25
N VAL A 127 3.62 12.96 7.14
CA VAL A 127 3.14 11.78 6.43
C VAL A 127 3.24 10.55 7.33
N ALA A 128 4.40 10.32 7.96
CA ALA A 128 4.59 9.20 8.89
C ALA A 128 3.57 9.24 10.04
N LEU A 129 3.36 10.41 10.63
CA LEU A 129 2.42 10.60 11.72
C LEU A 129 0.97 10.38 11.29
N ARG A 130 0.60 10.77 10.07
CA ARG A 130 -0.73 10.50 9.53
C ARG A 130 -0.97 9.01 9.33
N LEU A 131 0.01 8.27 8.82
CA LEU A 131 -0.07 6.82 8.64
C LEU A 131 -0.22 6.08 9.98
N ILE A 132 0.65 6.38 10.97
CA ILE A 132 0.66 5.65 12.25
C ILE A 132 -0.57 5.94 13.13
N ARG A 133 -1.27 7.06 12.89
CA ARG A 133 -2.49 7.44 13.63
C ARG A 133 -3.79 7.08 12.91
N HIS A 134 -3.71 6.42 11.77
CA HIS A 134 -4.86 6.12 10.94
C HIS A 134 -5.79 5.08 11.59
N ALA A 135 -7.10 5.19 11.36
CA ALA A 135 -8.09 4.25 11.91
C ALA A 135 -7.90 2.82 11.36
N ASN A 136 -7.54 2.69 10.08
CA ASN A 136 -7.30 1.40 9.44
C ASN A 136 -5.99 0.79 9.92
N THR A 137 -6.08 -0.38 10.55
CA THR A 137 -4.93 -1.15 11.05
C THR A 137 -3.86 -1.40 9.99
N GLY A 138 -4.25 -1.79 8.76
CA GLY A 138 -3.29 -2.06 7.69
C GLY A 138 -2.53 -0.81 7.25
N VAL A 139 -3.12 0.39 7.41
CA VAL A 139 -2.42 1.67 7.19
C VAL A 139 -1.42 1.90 8.31
N ARG A 140 -1.81 1.70 9.60
CA ARG A 140 -0.88 1.82 10.74
C ARG A 140 0.28 0.84 10.64
N THR A 141 0.01 -0.44 10.30
CA THR A 141 1.06 -1.45 10.07
C THR A 141 2.04 -1.00 9.00
N THR A 142 1.55 -0.40 7.89
CA THR A 142 2.41 0.17 6.87
C THR A 142 3.20 1.37 7.40
N GLY A 143 2.55 2.26 8.17
CA GLY A 143 3.14 3.47 8.74
C GLY A 143 4.31 3.20 9.69
N VAL A 144 4.32 2.05 10.37
CA VAL A 144 5.44 1.61 11.23
C VAL A 144 6.77 1.53 10.44
N HIS A 145 6.72 1.16 9.17
CA HIS A 145 7.90 1.05 8.31
C HIS A 145 8.32 2.37 7.64
N HIS A 146 7.68 3.48 7.98
CA HIS A 146 8.00 4.78 7.37
C HIS A 146 9.31 5.34 7.93
N ARG A 147 10.26 5.67 7.06
CA ARG A 147 11.62 6.10 7.45
C ARG A 147 11.65 7.35 8.33
N ALA A 148 10.71 8.27 8.13
CA ALA A 148 10.61 9.48 8.94
C ALA A 148 9.72 9.31 10.19
N LEU A 149 9.39 8.04 10.58
CA LEU A 149 8.62 7.83 11.80
C LEU A 149 9.48 8.11 13.03
N PRO A 150 9.09 9.07 13.92
CA PRO A 150 9.83 9.34 15.14
C PRO A 150 9.90 8.10 16.05
N GLU A 151 11.06 7.87 16.68
CA GLU A 151 11.27 6.76 17.61
C GLU A 151 10.20 6.67 18.70
N ALA A 152 9.79 7.81 19.25
CA ALA A 152 8.73 7.87 20.25
C ALA A 152 7.40 7.28 19.76
N GLN A 153 7.07 7.45 18.48
CA GLN A 153 5.87 6.88 17.87
C GLN A 153 6.05 5.38 17.58
N LEU A 154 7.24 4.95 17.17
CA LEU A 154 7.55 3.54 17.00
C LEU A 154 7.44 2.79 18.34
N ARG A 155 8.00 3.35 19.44
CA ARG A 155 7.84 2.81 20.81
C ARG A 155 6.37 2.76 21.25
N ARG A 156 5.55 3.73 20.84
CA ARG A 156 4.11 3.72 21.12
C ARG A 156 3.41 2.60 20.32
N ALA A 157 3.82 2.35 19.08
CA ALA A 157 3.26 1.30 18.23
C ALA A 157 3.49 -0.12 18.80
N LEU A 158 4.52 -0.35 19.63
CA LEU A 158 4.68 -1.60 20.40
C LEU A 158 3.53 -1.88 21.36
N LYS A 159 2.70 -0.88 21.67
CA LYS A 159 1.53 -0.96 22.54
C LYS A 159 0.22 -0.68 21.79
N ASP A 160 0.22 -0.77 20.46
CA ASP A 160 -1.01 -0.62 19.67
C ASP A 160 -2.04 -1.68 20.05
N ASP A 161 -3.32 -1.31 19.99
CA ASP A 161 -4.42 -2.23 20.31
C ASP A 161 -4.42 -3.48 19.40
N HIS A 162 -3.88 -3.34 18.19
CA HIS A 162 -3.89 -4.39 17.20
C HIS A 162 -2.55 -5.12 17.09
N GLU A 163 -2.60 -6.46 17.22
CA GLU A 163 -1.43 -7.35 17.21
C GLU A 163 -0.48 -7.12 16.03
N HIS A 164 -1.00 -7.05 14.80
CA HIS A 164 -0.15 -6.86 13.61
C HIS A 164 0.62 -5.53 13.58
N VAL A 165 0.09 -4.48 14.22
CA VAL A 165 0.83 -3.21 14.37
C VAL A 165 1.96 -3.37 15.38
N ARG A 166 1.67 -4.04 16.53
CA ARG A 166 2.70 -4.34 17.54
C ARG A 166 3.82 -5.20 16.98
N GLU A 167 3.46 -6.24 16.23
CA GLU A 167 4.41 -7.16 15.60
C GLU A 167 5.31 -6.45 14.58
N ALA A 168 4.72 -5.61 13.71
CA ALA A 168 5.49 -4.80 12.76
C ALA A 168 6.41 -3.80 13.47
N ALA A 169 5.96 -3.19 14.57
CA ALA A 169 6.79 -2.29 15.37
C ALA A 169 7.97 -3.03 16.02
N LEU A 170 7.73 -4.21 16.54
CA LEU A 170 8.79 -5.06 17.09
C LEU A 170 9.82 -5.45 16.03
N GLU A 171 9.36 -5.84 14.84
CA GLU A 171 10.27 -6.16 13.72
C GLU A 171 11.21 -5.01 13.41
N VAL A 172 10.69 -3.79 13.31
CA VAL A 172 11.50 -2.59 13.04
C VAL A 172 12.49 -2.33 14.18
N VAL A 173 12.04 -2.41 15.44
CA VAL A 173 12.89 -2.21 16.62
C VAL A 173 14.04 -3.22 16.69
N LEU A 174 13.76 -4.49 16.44
CA LEU A 174 14.78 -5.54 16.44
C LEU A 174 15.79 -5.35 15.29
N LYS A 175 15.30 -4.98 14.11
CA LYS A 175 16.11 -4.74 12.93
C LYS A 175 17.06 -3.54 13.09
N GLU A 176 16.55 -2.44 13.63
CA GLU A 176 17.32 -1.19 13.84
C GLU A 176 18.23 -1.28 15.09
N GLY A 177 18.13 -2.35 15.88
CA GLY A 177 18.93 -2.54 17.11
C GLY A 177 18.63 -1.49 18.19
N MET A 178 17.40 -1.03 18.27
CA MET A 178 17.00 0.01 19.23
C MET A 178 16.99 -0.54 20.64
N GLU A 179 17.56 0.19 21.59
CA GLU A 179 17.52 -0.18 23.00
C GLU A 179 16.08 -0.25 23.54
N LEU A 180 15.70 -1.40 24.05
CA LEU A 180 14.44 -1.60 24.76
C LEU A 180 14.69 -2.17 26.15
N ASN A 181 13.84 -1.78 27.11
CA ASN A 181 13.76 -2.47 28.39
C ASN A 181 13.29 -3.93 28.16
N MET A 182 13.91 -4.87 28.83
CA MET A 182 13.56 -6.30 28.79
C MET A 182 12.08 -6.58 29.01
N GLU A 183 11.44 -5.81 29.91
CA GLU A 183 10.01 -5.92 30.18
C GLU A 183 9.13 -5.61 28.96
N ALA A 184 9.62 -4.82 28.00
CA ALA A 184 8.88 -4.51 26.79
C ALA A 184 8.68 -5.73 25.88
N PHE A 185 9.52 -6.77 26.03
CA PHE A 185 9.42 -8.02 25.26
C PHE A 185 8.45 -9.04 25.86
N LEU A 186 8.12 -8.94 27.15
CA LEU A 186 7.28 -9.94 27.83
C LEU A 186 5.94 -10.18 27.15
N PRO A 187 5.15 -9.16 26.73
CA PRO A 187 3.87 -9.39 26.07
C PRO A 187 4.00 -10.15 24.75
N PHE A 188 5.11 -9.95 24.03
CA PHE A 188 5.38 -10.65 22.76
C PHE A 188 5.77 -12.10 23.01
N LEU A 189 6.59 -12.36 24.04
CA LEU A 189 7.00 -13.70 24.41
C LEU A 189 5.81 -14.53 24.93
N GLU A 190 4.95 -13.94 25.74
CA GLU A 190 3.70 -14.55 26.23
C GLU A 190 2.75 -14.90 25.08
N ALA A 191 2.66 -14.02 24.09
CA ALA A 191 1.87 -14.24 22.88
C ALA A 191 2.57 -15.16 21.84
N ASN A 192 3.80 -15.60 22.11
CA ASN A 192 4.65 -16.36 21.19
C ASN A 192 4.88 -15.64 19.84
N LEU A 193 4.97 -14.30 19.90
CA LEU A 193 5.25 -13.46 18.74
C LEU A 193 6.76 -13.21 18.63
N GLN A 194 7.34 -13.57 17.51
CA GLN A 194 8.76 -13.36 17.18
C GLN A 194 9.76 -13.81 18.27
N THR A 195 9.41 -14.82 19.06
CA THR A 195 10.19 -15.28 20.22
C THR A 195 11.68 -15.51 19.88
N VAL A 196 11.96 -16.18 18.77
CA VAL A 196 13.34 -16.44 18.34
C VAL A 196 14.11 -15.16 18.04
N ASN A 197 13.50 -14.22 17.31
CA ASN A 197 14.13 -12.96 16.96
C ASN A 197 14.41 -12.09 18.19
N ILE A 198 13.49 -12.09 19.16
CA ILE A 198 13.67 -11.40 20.45
C ILE A 198 14.88 -12.01 21.19
N LEU A 199 14.96 -13.33 21.30
CA LEU A 199 16.02 -13.99 22.04
C LEU A 199 17.39 -13.80 21.37
N ILE A 200 17.47 -13.84 20.04
CA ILE A 200 18.67 -13.50 19.28
C ILE A 200 19.10 -12.05 19.56
N TRP A 201 18.15 -11.13 19.55
CA TRP A 201 18.42 -9.73 19.83
C TRP A 201 18.93 -9.53 21.27
N VAL A 202 18.28 -10.17 22.26
CA VAL A 202 18.67 -10.12 23.66
C VAL A 202 20.07 -10.74 23.88
N ALA A 203 20.35 -11.90 23.28
CA ALA A 203 21.65 -12.53 23.34
C ALA A 203 22.78 -11.62 22.81
N LYS A 204 22.47 -10.81 21.80
CA LYS A 204 23.43 -9.89 21.18
C LYS A 204 23.65 -8.61 21.98
N HIS A 205 22.58 -8.05 22.53
CA HIS A 205 22.59 -6.69 23.12
C HIS A 205 22.56 -6.70 24.67
N HIS A 206 22.01 -7.76 25.29
CA HIS A 206 21.85 -7.92 26.75
C HIS A 206 22.09 -9.36 27.17
N PRO A 207 23.31 -9.91 26.98
CA PRO A 207 23.61 -11.34 27.23
C PRO A 207 23.29 -11.76 28.68
N ASP A 208 23.49 -10.86 29.65
CA ASP A 208 23.20 -11.13 31.06
C ASP A 208 21.70 -11.30 31.36
N GLY A 209 20.85 -10.67 30.55
CA GLY A 209 19.39 -10.78 30.66
C GLY A 209 18.79 -12.02 30.00
N LEU A 210 19.56 -12.73 29.17
CA LEU A 210 19.04 -13.88 28.43
C LEU A 210 18.61 -15.02 29.39
N ALA A 211 19.36 -15.27 30.45
CA ALA A 211 19.06 -16.31 31.45
C ALA A 211 17.74 -16.00 32.18
N GLU A 212 17.50 -14.72 32.51
CA GLU A 212 16.27 -14.30 33.16
C GLU A 212 15.04 -14.46 32.26
N LEU A 213 15.16 -14.08 30.98
CA LEU A 213 14.09 -14.26 30.00
C LEU A 213 13.79 -15.73 29.73
N THR A 214 14.81 -16.55 29.55
CA THR A 214 14.65 -17.98 29.29
C THR A 214 14.03 -18.72 30.50
N ALA A 215 14.31 -18.28 31.72
CA ALA A 215 13.67 -18.83 32.93
C ALA A 215 12.15 -18.56 33.00
N ARG A 216 11.65 -17.54 32.29
CA ARG A 216 10.22 -17.20 32.22
C ARG A 216 9.50 -17.85 31.05
N LEU A 217 10.24 -18.49 30.11
CA LEU A 217 9.65 -19.12 28.95
C LEU A 217 9.17 -20.53 29.25
N GLU A 218 8.02 -20.90 28.65
CA GLU A 218 7.57 -22.28 28.70
C GLU A 218 8.51 -23.23 27.94
N PRO A 219 8.61 -24.51 28.30
CA PRO A 219 9.49 -25.49 27.65
C PRO A 219 9.33 -25.56 26.12
N ARG A 220 8.13 -25.32 25.61
CA ARG A 220 7.86 -25.28 24.16
C ARG A 220 8.63 -24.18 23.43
N HIS A 221 8.81 -23.01 24.07
CA HIS A 221 9.56 -21.90 23.52
C HIS A 221 11.06 -22.16 23.53
N MET A 222 11.57 -22.84 24.55
CA MET A 222 12.97 -23.23 24.66
C MET A 222 13.40 -24.17 23.54
N LYS A 223 12.52 -25.08 23.11
CA LYS A 223 12.81 -25.98 21.98
C LYS A 223 12.96 -25.20 20.69
N ALA A 224 12.06 -24.24 20.42
CA ALA A 224 12.14 -23.40 19.21
C ALA A 224 13.43 -22.58 19.16
N VAL A 225 13.95 -22.11 20.32
CA VAL A 225 15.24 -21.41 20.43
C VAL A 225 16.41 -22.34 20.19
N SER A 226 16.39 -23.54 20.80
CA SER A 226 17.45 -24.56 20.65
C SER A 226 17.61 -25.05 19.21
N ASP A 227 16.55 -25.02 18.42
CA ASP A 227 16.57 -25.43 17.01
C ASP A 227 17.14 -24.33 16.07
N HIS A 228 17.43 -23.11 16.58
CA HIS A 228 17.89 -21.94 15.80
C HIS A 228 19.23 -21.35 16.29
N LEU A 229 19.77 -21.79 17.43
CA LEU A 229 21.08 -21.45 17.95
C LEU A 229 22.10 -22.56 17.60
#